data_d9727cb56e73064177f5b321020018a6
#
_entry.id   d9727cb56e73064177f5b321020018a6
#
_cell.length_a   1.000
_cell.length_b   1.000
_cell.length_c   1.000
_cell.angle_alpha   90.00
_cell.angle_beta   90.00
_cell.angle_gamma   90.00
#
_symmetry.space_group_name_H-M   'P 1'
#
loop_
_entity.id
_entity.type
_entity.pdbx_description
1 polymer ?
#
loop_
_entity_poly.entity_id
_entity_poly.type
_entity_poly.pdbx_seq_one_letter_code
_entity_poly.pdbx_strand_id
1 'polypeptide(L)'
;MTHIDYNPVILIMMSFCGLLFLVQLYYFLVPYSRLFRSNRQQDKLPENTNCPPLSVIMVTTDSACMLKENLPSILEQDYPEYEVIVVNDESAGEDEDTLKILCSRYPHLYRTFIPKSARYVSRKKLGIAMGIKASKYDWIVVTEPYCKPVSKNWLRSMARNFVPGTDIVLGYCNYYSGKGFFLK
;
A
#
# COMPACT_ATOMS: atom_id res chain seq x y z
N MET A 1 22.52 54.34 -19.08
CA MET A 1 22.73 53.34 -18.03
C MET A 1 21.61 53.48 -17.02
N THR A 2 20.62 52.62 -17.08
CA THR A 2 19.49 52.63 -16.13
C THR A 2 19.96 51.94 -14.83
N HIS A 3 20.14 52.72 -13.78
CA HIS A 3 20.28 52.19 -12.40
C HIS A 3 18.96 51.43 -12.05
N ILE A 4 19.06 50.13 -11.95
CA ILE A 4 17.98 49.33 -11.41
C ILE A 4 18.15 49.39 -9.89
N ASP A 5 17.37 50.25 -9.22
CA ASP A 5 17.31 50.31 -7.77
C ASP A 5 16.57 49.06 -7.27
N TYR A 6 17.33 48.08 -6.82
CA TYR A 6 16.77 46.87 -6.21
C TYR A 6 16.23 47.19 -4.82
N ASN A 7 14.92 47.13 -4.67
CA ASN A 7 14.27 47.24 -3.36
C ASN A 7 14.78 46.08 -2.48
N PRO A 8 15.40 46.36 -1.28
CA PRO A 8 15.98 45.31 -0.44
C PRO A 8 14.93 44.27 -0.01
N VAL A 9 13.67 44.62 0.08
CA VAL A 9 12.57 43.67 0.38
C VAL A 9 12.41 42.65 -0.75
N ILE A 10 12.50 43.07 -2.01
CA ILE A 10 12.40 42.15 -3.17
C ILE A 10 13.59 41.20 -3.17
N LEU A 11 14.80 41.67 -2.86
CA LEU A 11 15.99 40.82 -2.78
C LEU A 11 15.87 39.77 -1.68
N ILE A 12 15.35 40.12 -0.52
CA ILE A 12 15.11 39.19 0.58
C ILE A 12 14.05 38.15 0.18
N MET A 13 12.95 38.56 -0.45
CA MET A 13 11.93 37.65 -0.93
C MET A 13 12.47 36.67 -2.01
N MET A 14 13.23 37.16 -2.95
CA MET A 14 13.87 36.29 -3.99
C MET A 14 14.83 35.30 -3.39
N SER A 15 15.65 35.73 -2.40
CA SER A 15 16.57 34.83 -1.69
C SER A 15 15.82 33.74 -0.94
N PHE A 16 14.74 34.10 -0.26
CA PHE A 16 13.88 33.14 0.44
C PHE A 16 13.21 32.14 -0.52
N CYS A 17 12.65 32.61 -1.64
CA CYS A 17 12.09 31.74 -2.67
C CYS A 17 13.17 30.82 -3.28
N GLY A 18 14.39 31.34 -3.52
CA GLY A 18 15.50 30.52 -3.99
C GLY A 18 15.88 29.41 -3.01
N LEU A 19 15.89 29.74 -1.70
CA LEU A 19 16.16 28.73 -0.65
C LEU A 19 15.09 27.64 -0.63
N LEU A 20 13.82 28.02 -0.67
CA LEU A 20 12.70 27.07 -0.72
C LEU A 20 12.78 26.18 -1.96
N PHE A 21 13.13 26.74 -3.10
CA PHE A 21 13.32 25.98 -4.34
C PHE A 21 14.47 24.97 -4.21
N LEU A 22 15.60 25.34 -3.61
CA LEU A 22 16.71 24.42 -3.37
C LEU A 22 16.33 23.26 -2.43
N VAL A 23 15.59 23.55 -1.36
CA VAL A 23 15.06 22.53 -0.46
C VAL A 23 14.11 21.58 -1.22
N GLN A 24 13.21 22.13 -2.01
CA GLN A 24 12.30 21.33 -2.84
C GLN A 24 13.05 20.44 -3.83
N LEU A 25 14.06 21.00 -4.49
CA LEU A 25 14.92 20.30 -5.44
C LEU A 25 15.69 19.16 -4.77
N TYR A 26 16.22 19.39 -3.57
CA TYR A 26 16.88 18.35 -2.78
C TYR A 26 15.93 17.19 -2.46
N TYR A 27 14.73 17.48 -1.97
CA TYR A 27 13.73 16.44 -1.67
C TYR A 27 13.27 15.69 -2.93
N PHE A 28 13.19 16.37 -4.05
CA PHE A 28 12.84 15.75 -5.32
C PHE A 28 13.98 14.85 -5.85
N LEU A 29 15.23 15.32 -5.84
CA LEU A 29 16.35 14.57 -6.42
C LEU A 29 16.83 13.43 -5.52
N VAL A 30 16.93 13.63 -4.19
CA VAL A 30 17.56 12.64 -3.31
C VAL A 30 16.60 11.53 -2.89
N PRO A 31 15.44 11.78 -2.26
CA PRO A 31 14.52 10.71 -1.89
C PRO A 31 13.94 9.95 -3.09
N TYR A 32 13.54 10.64 -4.16
CA TYR A 32 12.97 9.96 -5.33
C TYR A 32 14.01 9.15 -6.12
N SER A 33 15.25 9.60 -6.23
CA SER A 33 16.30 8.80 -6.89
C SER A 33 16.64 7.52 -6.11
N ARG A 34 16.47 7.51 -4.79
CA ARG A 34 16.64 6.29 -3.97
C ARG A 34 15.59 5.23 -4.30
N LEU A 35 14.33 5.63 -4.55
CA LEU A 35 13.27 4.72 -4.98
C LEU A 35 13.62 4.03 -6.32
N PHE A 36 14.09 4.80 -7.31
CA PHE A 36 14.52 4.23 -8.59
C PHE A 36 15.75 3.32 -8.46
N ARG A 37 16.70 3.65 -7.57
CA ARG A 37 17.86 2.78 -7.31
C ARG A 37 17.46 1.51 -6.57
N SER A 38 16.57 1.59 -5.59
CA SER A 38 16.07 0.43 -4.86
C SER A 38 15.40 -0.57 -5.80
N ASN A 39 14.58 -0.10 -6.72
CA ASN A 39 13.93 -0.97 -7.70
C ASN A 39 14.94 -1.70 -8.62
N ARG A 40 16.01 -1.03 -9.05
CA ARG A 40 17.12 -1.66 -9.80
C ARG A 40 17.98 -2.62 -8.98
N GLN A 41 18.05 -2.45 -7.68
CA GLN A 41 18.79 -3.35 -6.79
C GLN A 41 17.97 -4.59 -6.44
N GLN A 42 16.65 -4.50 -6.40
CA GLN A 42 15.78 -5.66 -6.17
C GLN A 42 15.94 -6.75 -7.25
N ASP A 43 16.18 -6.37 -8.50
CA ASP A 43 16.46 -7.33 -9.58
C ASP A 43 17.81 -8.07 -9.40
N LYS A 44 18.69 -7.56 -8.54
CA LYS A 44 20.02 -8.12 -8.27
C LYS A 44 20.13 -8.87 -6.94
N LEU A 45 19.09 -8.75 -6.08
CA LEU A 45 19.08 -9.54 -4.84
C LEU A 45 18.88 -11.01 -5.18
N PRO A 46 19.68 -11.91 -4.60
CA PRO A 46 19.45 -13.35 -4.77
C PRO A 46 18.00 -13.65 -4.35
N GLU A 47 17.37 -14.58 -5.06
CA GLU A 47 16.07 -15.08 -4.64
C GLU A 47 16.22 -15.60 -3.22
N ASN A 48 15.78 -14.81 -2.28
CA ASN A 48 15.73 -15.23 -0.89
C ASN A 48 14.69 -16.34 -0.82
N THR A 49 15.16 -17.57 -0.74
CA THR A 49 14.33 -18.77 -0.62
C THR A 49 13.57 -18.84 0.70
N ASN A 50 13.90 -17.94 1.63
CA ASN A 50 13.20 -17.84 2.89
C ASN A 50 11.92 -17.00 2.71
N CYS A 51 10.79 -17.67 2.47
CA CYS A 51 9.46 -17.07 2.40
C CYS A 51 8.76 -17.34 3.74
N PRO A 52 8.92 -16.47 4.76
CA PRO A 52 8.24 -16.67 6.03
C PRO A 52 6.73 -16.60 5.84
N PRO A 53 5.94 -17.37 6.61
CA PRO A 53 4.49 -17.30 6.53
C PRO A 53 4.00 -15.90 6.87
N LEU A 54 2.96 -15.43 6.18
CA LEU A 54 2.45 -14.07 6.33
C LEU A 54 0.91 -13.97 6.27
N SER A 55 0.37 -12.94 6.91
CA SER A 55 -1.05 -12.60 6.88
C SER A 55 -1.27 -11.32 6.06
N VAL A 56 -2.10 -11.41 5.02
CA VAL A 56 -2.53 -10.24 4.24
C VAL A 56 -3.82 -9.70 4.84
N ILE A 57 -3.82 -8.44 5.26
CA ILE A 57 -4.97 -7.77 5.85
C ILE A 57 -5.53 -6.75 4.86
N MET A 58 -6.83 -6.82 4.65
CA MET A 58 -7.58 -5.88 3.81
C MET A 58 -8.81 -5.39 4.57
N VAL A 59 -8.95 -4.08 4.69
CA VAL A 59 -10.16 -3.46 5.26
C VAL A 59 -11.02 -2.96 4.12
N THR A 60 -12.29 -3.38 4.08
CA THR A 60 -13.22 -3.05 3.00
C THR A 60 -14.44 -2.31 3.52
N THR A 61 -14.92 -1.36 2.74
CA THR A 61 -16.14 -0.59 2.98
C THR A 61 -16.82 -0.39 1.63
N ASP A 62 -18.03 -0.92 1.44
CA ASP A 62 -18.83 -0.79 0.20
C ASP A 62 -18.01 -1.05 -1.09
N SER A 63 -17.25 -2.13 -1.12
CA SER A 63 -16.27 -2.41 -2.16
C SER A 63 -16.50 -3.71 -2.93
N ALA A 64 -17.74 -4.24 -2.94
CA ALA A 64 -18.09 -5.53 -3.53
C ALA A 64 -17.56 -5.72 -4.96
N CYS A 65 -17.68 -4.71 -5.80
CA CYS A 65 -17.20 -4.75 -7.18
C CYS A 65 -15.67 -4.89 -7.24
N MET A 66 -14.95 -4.12 -6.43
CA MET A 66 -13.48 -4.17 -6.36
C MET A 66 -12.99 -5.48 -5.75
N LEU A 67 -13.71 -6.02 -4.77
CA LEU A 67 -13.39 -7.33 -4.18
C LEU A 67 -13.53 -8.45 -5.22
N LYS A 68 -14.59 -8.46 -6.01
CA LYS A 68 -14.77 -9.45 -7.08
C LYS A 68 -13.64 -9.41 -8.10
N GLU A 69 -13.17 -8.22 -8.44
CA GLU A 69 -12.14 -8.03 -9.47
C GLU A 69 -10.72 -8.27 -8.94
N ASN A 70 -10.38 -7.71 -7.79
CA ASN A 70 -8.99 -7.63 -7.33
C ASN A 70 -8.61 -8.72 -6.34
N LEU A 71 -9.52 -9.15 -5.45
CA LEU A 71 -9.22 -10.14 -4.40
C LEU A 71 -8.72 -11.49 -4.96
N PRO A 72 -9.25 -12.03 -6.08
CA PRO A 72 -8.69 -13.26 -6.65
C PRO A 72 -7.19 -13.14 -6.99
N SER A 73 -6.73 -11.98 -7.46
CA SER A 73 -5.31 -11.77 -7.78
C SER A 73 -4.40 -11.80 -6.54
N ILE A 74 -4.93 -11.54 -5.35
CA ILE A 74 -4.23 -11.66 -4.06
C ILE A 74 -4.31 -13.10 -3.55
N LEU A 75 -5.44 -13.77 -3.77
CA LEU A 75 -5.65 -15.16 -3.35
C LEU A 75 -4.91 -16.19 -4.21
N GLU A 76 -4.50 -15.82 -5.42
CA GLU A 76 -3.78 -16.68 -6.37
C GLU A 76 -2.29 -16.33 -6.47
N GLN A 77 -1.70 -15.79 -5.39
CA GLN A 77 -0.28 -15.51 -5.33
C GLN A 77 0.54 -16.80 -5.24
N ASP A 78 1.69 -16.82 -5.92
CA ASP A 78 2.68 -17.91 -5.81
C ASP A 78 3.51 -17.70 -4.54
N TYR A 79 2.95 -18.10 -3.40
CA TYR A 79 3.58 -17.99 -2.08
C TYR A 79 3.35 -19.27 -1.27
N PRO A 80 4.37 -19.81 -0.56
CA PRO A 80 4.27 -21.13 0.08
C PRO A 80 3.19 -21.20 1.16
N GLU A 81 3.13 -20.21 2.04
CA GLU A 81 2.23 -20.23 3.18
C GLU A 81 1.77 -18.82 3.53
N TYR A 82 0.50 -18.52 3.30
CA TYR A 82 -0.11 -17.24 3.65
C TYR A 82 -1.61 -17.39 3.88
N GLU A 83 -2.17 -16.40 4.54
CA GLU A 83 -3.61 -16.23 4.70
C GLU A 83 -4.03 -14.82 4.27
N VAL A 84 -5.28 -14.66 3.93
CA VAL A 84 -5.89 -13.37 3.60
C VAL A 84 -7.05 -13.11 4.56
N ILE A 85 -7.01 -12.00 5.26
CA ILE A 85 -8.04 -11.60 6.23
C ILE A 85 -8.72 -10.34 5.71
N VAL A 86 -9.99 -10.47 5.32
CA VAL A 86 -10.81 -9.34 4.92
C VAL A 86 -11.66 -8.90 6.09
N VAL A 87 -11.45 -7.65 6.51
CA VAL A 87 -12.19 -7.01 7.59
C VAL A 87 -13.27 -6.14 6.96
N ASN A 88 -14.52 -6.62 6.97
CA ASN A 88 -15.63 -5.89 6.42
C ASN A 88 -16.14 -4.84 7.42
N ASP A 89 -16.19 -3.60 6.97
CA ASP A 89 -16.91 -2.54 7.67
C ASP A 89 -18.38 -2.64 7.30
N GLU A 90 -19.18 -3.24 8.13
CA GLU A 90 -20.59 -3.62 8.09
C GLU A 90 -21.55 -2.65 7.35
N SER A 91 -21.17 -2.22 6.14
CA SER A 91 -21.82 -1.11 5.45
C SER A 91 -22.87 -1.58 4.44
N ALA A 92 -22.72 -2.71 3.75
CA ALA A 92 -23.74 -3.18 2.82
C ALA A 92 -23.70 -4.70 2.61
N GLY A 93 -24.88 -5.32 2.39
CA GLY A 93 -25.02 -6.76 2.22
C GLY A 93 -24.30 -7.37 1.01
N GLU A 94 -23.99 -6.57 -0.02
CA GLU A 94 -23.34 -7.05 -1.24
C GLU A 94 -21.87 -7.49 -1.01
N ASP A 95 -21.13 -6.82 -0.14
CA ASP A 95 -19.77 -7.21 0.23
C ASP A 95 -19.77 -8.57 0.93
N GLU A 96 -20.77 -8.81 1.80
CA GLU A 96 -20.87 -10.04 2.56
C GLU A 96 -21.12 -11.25 1.68
N ASP A 97 -22.03 -11.15 0.72
CA ASP A 97 -22.35 -12.25 -0.19
C ASP A 97 -21.18 -12.56 -1.13
N THR A 98 -20.49 -11.53 -1.59
CA THR A 98 -19.25 -11.69 -2.37
C THR A 98 -18.19 -12.43 -1.58
N LEU A 99 -17.96 -12.04 -0.32
CA LEU A 99 -16.99 -12.69 0.56
C LEU A 99 -17.38 -14.13 0.90
N LYS A 100 -18.68 -14.44 1.11
CA LYS A 100 -19.15 -15.81 1.33
C LYS A 100 -18.79 -16.73 0.16
N ILE A 101 -19.03 -16.27 -1.07
CA ILE A 101 -18.69 -17.02 -2.28
C ILE A 101 -17.19 -17.25 -2.39
N LEU A 102 -16.37 -16.22 -2.15
CA LEU A 102 -14.91 -16.32 -2.23
C LEU A 102 -14.34 -17.20 -1.11
N CYS A 103 -14.85 -17.12 0.12
CA CYS A 103 -14.43 -17.99 1.23
C CYS A 103 -14.71 -19.48 0.95
N SER A 104 -15.79 -19.81 0.24
CA SER A 104 -16.06 -21.20 -0.13
C SER A 104 -15.11 -21.74 -1.18
N ARG A 105 -14.53 -20.86 -2.00
CA ARG A 105 -13.57 -21.21 -3.06
C ARG A 105 -12.11 -21.24 -2.58
N TYR A 106 -11.76 -20.35 -1.66
CA TYR A 106 -10.38 -20.20 -1.19
C TYR A 106 -10.28 -20.46 0.32
N PRO A 107 -9.75 -21.61 0.74
CA PRO A 107 -9.72 -22.03 2.16
C PRO A 107 -8.79 -21.19 3.05
N HIS A 108 -7.87 -20.42 2.46
CA HIS A 108 -6.97 -19.50 3.17
C HIS A 108 -7.51 -18.06 3.23
N LEU A 109 -8.76 -17.83 2.81
CA LEU A 109 -9.46 -16.57 2.96
C LEU A 109 -10.32 -16.59 4.23
N TYR A 110 -10.06 -15.66 5.14
CA TYR A 110 -10.83 -15.44 6.36
C TYR A 110 -11.55 -14.10 6.30
N ARG A 111 -12.70 -14.02 6.93
CA ARG A 111 -13.46 -12.77 7.03
C ARG A 111 -13.77 -12.46 8.49
N THR A 112 -13.72 -11.19 8.82
CA THR A 112 -14.20 -10.62 10.07
C THR A 112 -14.93 -9.31 9.80
N PHE A 113 -15.58 -8.73 10.80
CA PHE A 113 -16.37 -7.51 10.61
C PHE A 113 -16.12 -6.49 11.73
N ILE A 114 -16.32 -5.21 11.41
CA ILE A 114 -16.24 -4.12 12.39
C ILE A 114 -17.63 -3.89 12.97
N PRO A 115 -17.82 -3.96 14.32
CA PRO A 115 -19.10 -3.70 14.95
C PRO A 115 -19.60 -2.27 14.70
N LYS A 116 -20.91 -2.10 14.47
CA LYS A 116 -21.55 -0.77 14.27
C LYS A 116 -21.41 0.16 15.48
N SER A 117 -21.22 -0.39 16.67
CA SER A 117 -21.07 0.36 17.91
C SER A 117 -19.73 1.08 18.07
N ALA A 118 -18.74 0.80 17.24
CA ALA A 118 -17.40 1.39 17.29
C ALA A 118 -17.37 2.84 16.74
N ARG A 119 -17.94 3.78 17.51
CA ARG A 119 -18.16 5.18 17.04
C ARG A 119 -16.96 6.11 17.27
N TYR A 120 -16.01 5.78 18.16
CA TYR A 120 -15.00 6.72 18.65
C TYR A 120 -13.61 6.55 18.02
N VAL A 121 -13.41 5.59 17.12
CA VAL A 121 -12.12 5.27 16.50
C VAL A 121 -12.27 5.37 14.99
N SER A 122 -11.19 5.79 14.29
CA SER A 122 -11.13 5.66 12.84
C SER A 122 -11.43 4.20 12.45
N ARG A 123 -12.49 3.96 11.69
CA ARG A 123 -12.93 2.62 11.30
C ARG A 123 -11.83 1.84 10.58
N LYS A 124 -11.07 2.51 9.74
CA LYS A 124 -9.91 1.91 9.06
C LYS A 124 -8.84 1.44 10.06
N LYS A 125 -8.48 2.27 11.05
CA LYS A 125 -7.50 1.88 12.08
C LYS A 125 -8.01 0.70 12.91
N LEU A 126 -9.28 0.73 13.29
CA LEU A 126 -9.91 -0.37 14.01
C LEU A 126 -9.91 -1.64 13.16
N GLY A 127 -10.26 -1.56 11.87
CA GLY A 127 -10.25 -2.69 10.96
C GLY A 127 -8.86 -3.33 10.84
N ILE A 128 -7.82 -2.51 10.68
CA ILE A 128 -6.44 -3.00 10.66
C ILE A 128 -6.09 -3.69 12.00
N ALA A 129 -6.40 -3.07 13.14
CA ALA A 129 -6.14 -3.65 14.44
C ALA A 129 -6.88 -4.98 14.66
N MET A 130 -8.11 -5.09 14.16
CA MET A 130 -8.88 -6.35 14.21
C MET A 130 -8.27 -7.42 13.29
N GLY A 131 -7.84 -7.04 12.10
CA GLY A 131 -7.12 -7.92 11.18
C GLY A 131 -5.83 -8.45 11.80
N ILE A 132 -5.03 -7.58 12.43
CA ILE A 132 -3.81 -7.98 13.17
C ILE A 132 -4.14 -8.95 14.29
N LYS A 133 -5.21 -8.70 15.02
CA LYS A 133 -5.64 -9.58 16.13
C LYS A 133 -6.13 -10.94 15.66
N ALA A 134 -6.66 -11.01 14.44
CA ALA A 134 -7.14 -12.23 13.81
C ALA A 134 -6.03 -12.98 13.06
N SER A 135 -4.87 -12.34 12.80
CA SER A 135 -3.78 -12.92 12.03
C SER A 135 -3.08 -14.04 12.82
N LYS A 136 -2.72 -15.08 12.07
CA LYS A 136 -1.99 -16.25 12.57
C LYS A 136 -0.48 -16.07 12.52
N TYR A 137 0.01 -15.21 11.62
CA TYR A 137 1.43 -15.05 11.34
C TYR A 137 1.95 -13.68 11.78
N ASP A 138 3.25 -13.62 12.11
CA ASP A 138 3.91 -12.40 12.61
C ASP A 138 4.14 -11.36 11.52
N TRP A 139 4.40 -11.81 10.28
CA TRP A 139 4.55 -10.90 9.15
C TRP A 139 3.19 -10.51 8.60
N ILE A 140 2.94 -9.20 8.58
CA ILE A 140 1.65 -8.64 8.17
C ILE A 140 1.83 -7.76 6.95
N VAL A 141 1.04 -8.02 5.92
CA VAL A 141 0.94 -7.19 4.72
C VAL A 141 -0.42 -6.51 4.71
N VAL A 142 -0.44 -5.18 4.77
CA VAL A 142 -1.69 -4.40 4.69
C VAL A 142 -1.87 -3.91 3.26
N THR A 143 -3.03 -4.18 2.67
CA THR A 143 -3.40 -3.74 1.32
C THR A 143 -4.82 -3.20 1.28
N GLU A 144 -5.18 -2.55 0.18
CA GLU A 144 -6.51 -1.94 -0.01
C GLU A 144 -7.30 -2.69 -1.10
N PRO A 145 -8.65 -2.64 -1.06
CA PRO A 145 -9.49 -3.35 -2.04
C PRO A 145 -9.28 -2.90 -3.50
N TYR A 146 -8.86 -1.64 -3.69
CA TYR A 146 -8.57 -1.09 -5.02
C TYR A 146 -7.16 -1.38 -5.53
N CYS A 147 -6.32 -2.00 -4.70
CA CYS A 147 -4.97 -2.42 -5.08
C CYS A 147 -5.01 -3.80 -5.74
N LYS A 148 -4.46 -3.88 -6.95
CA LYS A 148 -4.33 -5.13 -7.69
C LYS A 148 -2.85 -5.45 -7.89
N PRO A 149 -2.35 -6.58 -7.39
CA PRO A 149 -1.00 -7.03 -7.68
C PRO A 149 -0.78 -7.21 -9.19
N VAL A 150 0.33 -6.69 -9.69
CA VAL A 150 0.67 -6.78 -11.13
C VAL A 150 1.12 -8.19 -11.52
N SER A 151 1.64 -8.98 -10.56
CA SER A 151 2.14 -10.34 -10.81
C SER A 151 1.77 -11.30 -9.67
N LYS A 152 1.83 -12.59 -9.96
CA LYS A 152 1.66 -13.66 -8.95
C LYS A 152 2.83 -13.73 -7.95
N ASN A 153 3.93 -13.05 -8.23
CA ASN A 153 5.12 -13.01 -7.37
C ASN A 153 5.16 -11.77 -6.44
N TRP A 154 4.05 -11.05 -6.31
CA TRP A 154 4.00 -9.83 -5.49
C TRP A 154 4.39 -10.10 -4.03
N LEU A 155 3.82 -11.13 -3.39
CA LEU A 155 4.17 -11.50 -2.02
C LEU A 155 5.63 -11.93 -1.88
N ARG A 156 6.17 -12.68 -2.85
CA ARG A 156 7.59 -13.05 -2.87
C ARG A 156 8.49 -11.81 -2.96
N SER A 157 8.09 -10.83 -3.78
CA SER A 157 8.84 -9.58 -3.92
C SER A 157 8.86 -8.77 -2.62
N MET A 158 7.77 -8.77 -1.85
CA MET A 158 7.72 -8.16 -0.53
C MET A 158 8.60 -8.93 0.47
N ALA A 159 8.50 -10.26 0.48
CA ALA A 159 9.21 -11.12 1.41
C ALA A 159 10.75 -11.10 1.23
N ARG A 160 11.25 -10.76 0.05
CA ARG A 160 12.70 -10.55 -0.18
C ARG A 160 13.32 -9.52 0.78
N ASN A 161 12.50 -8.59 1.26
CA ASN A 161 12.92 -7.53 2.18
C ASN A 161 12.68 -7.87 3.66
N PHE A 162 12.17 -9.06 3.98
CA PHE A 162 11.96 -9.54 5.35
C PHE A 162 13.27 -10.12 5.90
N VAL A 163 14.22 -9.23 6.17
CA VAL A 163 15.52 -9.60 6.71
C VAL A 163 15.61 -9.21 8.19
N PRO A 164 16.48 -9.87 8.97
CA PRO A 164 16.66 -9.51 10.38
C PRO A 164 16.99 -8.03 10.55
N GLY A 165 16.27 -7.36 11.46
CA GLY A 165 16.37 -5.92 11.67
C GLY A 165 15.47 -5.05 10.78
N THR A 166 14.62 -5.66 9.95
CA THR A 166 13.59 -4.95 9.18
C THR A 166 12.27 -4.99 9.93
N ASP A 167 11.78 -3.83 10.36
CA ASP A 167 10.49 -3.70 11.04
C ASP A 167 9.37 -3.35 10.07
N ILE A 168 9.65 -2.57 9.01
CA ILE A 168 8.64 -2.10 8.05
C ILE A 168 9.18 -2.19 6.63
N VAL A 169 8.38 -2.76 5.73
CA VAL A 169 8.61 -2.80 4.29
C VAL A 169 7.52 -2.01 3.58
N LEU A 170 7.88 -1.03 2.76
CA LEU A 170 6.94 -0.24 1.99
C LEU A 170 6.91 -0.73 0.54
N GLY A 171 5.75 -1.15 0.08
CA GLY A 171 5.47 -1.47 -1.32
C GLY A 171 5.15 -0.21 -2.13
N TYR A 172 5.60 -0.16 -3.37
CA TYR A 172 5.22 0.88 -4.31
C TYR A 172 3.89 0.54 -4.98
N CYS A 173 2.98 1.51 -5.00
CA CYS A 173 1.71 1.41 -5.71
C CYS A 173 1.65 2.52 -6.78
N ASN A 174 1.25 2.16 -7.99
CA ASN A 174 1.03 3.11 -9.08
C ASN A 174 -0.44 3.10 -9.50
N TYR A 175 -0.90 4.23 -10.03
CA TYR A 175 -2.24 4.33 -10.59
C TYR A 175 -2.28 3.74 -12.00
N TYR A 176 -3.40 3.11 -12.36
CA TYR A 176 -3.63 2.77 -13.76
C TYR A 176 -3.66 4.05 -14.61
N SER A 177 -2.97 4.02 -15.76
CA SER A 177 -3.02 5.13 -16.70
C SER A 177 -4.44 5.28 -17.24
N GLY A 178 -5.16 6.28 -16.75
CA GLY A 178 -6.47 6.66 -17.29
C GLY A 178 -6.33 7.54 -18.52
N LYS A 179 -7.41 7.66 -19.31
CA LYS A 179 -7.50 8.60 -20.43
C LYS A 179 -7.72 10.01 -19.88
N GLY A 180 -6.65 10.75 -19.58
CA GLY A 180 -6.74 12.13 -19.12
C GLY A 180 -5.41 12.85 -19.16
N PHE A 181 -5.45 14.17 -19.31
CA PHE A 181 -4.25 15.02 -19.41
C PHE A 181 -3.33 14.92 -18.19
N PHE A 182 -3.91 14.67 -16.99
CA PHE A 182 -3.18 14.55 -15.72
C PHE A 182 -2.79 13.11 -15.34
N LEU A 183 -3.12 12.12 -16.18
CA LEU A 183 -2.92 10.69 -15.90
C LEU A 183 -1.92 10.03 -16.88
N LYS A 184 -1.06 10.84 -17.49
CA LYS A 184 0.05 10.33 -18.31
C LYS A 184 1.34 10.26 -17.52
#